data_e4ce4b9f11a7fa2ecc67f6efa487459a
#
_entry.id   e4ce4b9f11a7fa2ecc67f6efa487459a
#
_cell.length_a   1.000
_cell.length_b   1.000
_cell.length_c   1.000
_cell.angle_alpha   90.00
_cell.angle_beta   90.00
_cell.angle_gamma   90.00
#
_symmetry.space_group_name_H-M   'P 1'
#
loop_
_entity.id
_entity.type
_entity.pdbx_description
1 polymer ?
#
loop_
_entity_poly.entity_id
_entity_poly.type
_entity_poly.pdbx_seq_one_letter_code
_entity_poly.pdbx_strand_id
1 'polypeptide(L)'
;MPAWLDKVKWDASGLVPVIAQEMSSGDVLMFAWMDREALFKTIELKRAVYFSRSRKRLWFKGEESGHVQHVHEVRLDCDEDVVLLKVEQVSGIACHTGRHSCFFQKFEGSVDDGDWQAVDPVLKDPEHIYK
;
A
#
# COMPACT_ATOMS: atom_id res chain seq x y z
N MET A 1 -19.38 13.84 -5.72
CA MET A 1 -18.48 13.15 -4.78
C MET A 1 -18.75 13.67 -3.37
N PRO A 2 -18.65 12.82 -2.34
CA PRO A 2 -18.90 13.27 -0.96
C PRO A 2 -17.92 14.32 -0.48
N ALA A 3 -18.39 15.19 0.42
CA ALA A 3 -17.60 16.32 0.91
C ALA A 3 -16.34 15.91 1.69
N TRP A 4 -16.35 14.71 2.30
CA TRP A 4 -15.18 14.24 3.05
C TRP A 4 -13.94 14.05 2.16
N LEU A 5 -14.10 13.87 0.85
CA LEU A 5 -12.98 13.84 -0.08
C LEU A 5 -12.27 15.19 -0.21
N ASP A 6 -13.01 16.29 0.01
CA ASP A 6 -12.41 17.62 -0.11
C ASP A 6 -11.56 18.02 1.09
N LYS A 7 -11.66 17.26 2.19
CA LYS A 7 -10.79 17.46 3.36
C LYS A 7 -9.35 17.03 3.09
N VAL A 8 -9.16 16.09 2.16
CA VAL A 8 -7.84 15.61 1.78
C VAL A 8 -7.14 16.67 0.94
N LYS A 9 -5.89 16.92 1.28
CA LYS A 9 -5.04 17.86 0.52
C LYS A 9 -4.38 17.12 -0.64
N TRP A 10 -5.10 17.04 -1.74
CA TRP A 10 -4.61 16.41 -2.96
C TRP A 10 -3.44 17.21 -3.54
N ASP A 11 -2.42 16.53 -4.07
CA ASP A 11 -1.29 17.22 -4.67
C ASP A 11 -1.67 17.82 -6.04
N ALA A 12 -0.69 18.43 -6.73
CA ALA A 12 -0.92 19.06 -8.02
C ALA A 12 -1.40 18.09 -9.10
N SER A 13 -1.13 16.79 -8.92
CA SER A 13 -1.59 15.74 -9.83
C SER A 13 -2.91 15.12 -9.40
N GLY A 14 -3.51 15.61 -8.32
CA GLY A 14 -4.75 15.05 -7.79
C GLY A 14 -4.56 13.75 -7.01
N LEU A 15 -3.37 13.54 -6.46
CA LEU A 15 -3.02 12.31 -5.75
C LEU A 15 -2.71 12.58 -4.28
N VAL A 16 -2.86 11.53 -3.46
CA VAL A 16 -2.45 11.52 -2.07
C VAL A 16 -1.65 10.24 -1.81
N PRO A 17 -0.52 10.32 -1.06
CA PRO A 17 0.21 9.11 -0.68
C PRO A 17 -0.55 8.31 0.35
N VAL A 18 -0.37 6.99 0.29
CA VAL A 18 -1.09 6.02 1.14
C VAL A 18 -0.09 5.02 1.70
N ILE A 19 -0.20 4.78 3.00
CA ILE A 19 0.55 3.73 3.68
C ILE A 19 -0.44 2.63 4.05
N ALA A 20 -0.12 1.37 3.70
CA ALA A 20 -0.90 0.22 4.14
C ALA A 20 -0.16 -0.48 5.28
N GLN A 21 -0.84 -0.62 6.41
CA GLN A 21 -0.33 -1.23 7.62
C GLN A 21 -1.15 -2.46 7.96
N GLU A 22 -0.48 -3.56 8.31
CA GLU A 22 -1.18 -4.75 8.73
C GLU A 22 -1.78 -4.53 10.12
N MET A 23 -3.11 -4.71 10.23
CA MET A 23 -3.81 -4.41 11.48
C MET A 23 -3.40 -5.33 12.62
N SER A 24 -3.15 -6.60 12.33
CA SER A 24 -2.84 -7.59 13.37
C SER A 24 -1.44 -7.44 13.96
N SER A 25 -0.45 -7.05 13.14
CA SER A 25 0.95 -6.97 13.57
C SER A 25 1.46 -5.55 13.77
N GLY A 26 0.85 -4.57 13.09
CA GLY A 26 1.37 -3.22 13.02
C GLY A 26 2.44 -3.03 11.96
N ASP A 27 2.79 -4.08 11.20
CA ASP A 27 3.81 -3.98 10.17
C ASP A 27 3.36 -3.06 9.03
N VAL A 28 4.26 -2.20 8.58
CA VAL A 28 4.03 -1.41 7.37
C VAL A 28 4.24 -2.33 6.17
N LEU A 29 3.21 -2.45 5.35
CA LEU A 29 3.23 -3.40 4.23
C LEU A 29 3.69 -2.77 2.93
N MET A 30 3.20 -1.57 2.61
CA MET A 30 3.51 -0.93 1.35
C MET A 30 3.15 0.55 1.38
N PHE A 31 3.64 1.25 0.36
CA PHE A 31 3.34 2.66 0.09
C PHE A 31 2.83 2.76 -1.34
N ALA A 32 1.78 3.55 -1.55
CA ALA A 32 1.19 3.73 -2.88
C ALA A 32 0.53 5.10 -2.96
N TRP A 33 -0.29 5.30 -3.99
CA TRP A 33 -0.98 6.55 -4.26
C TRP A 33 -2.47 6.29 -4.50
N MET A 34 -3.29 7.29 -4.21
CA MET A 34 -4.72 7.28 -4.53
C MET A 34 -5.12 8.60 -5.17
N ASP A 35 -6.01 8.54 -6.17
CA ASP A 35 -6.78 9.69 -6.58
C ASP A 35 -8.11 9.68 -5.83
N ARG A 36 -9.01 10.63 -6.11
CA ARG A 36 -10.30 10.73 -5.43
C ARG A 36 -11.14 9.46 -5.62
N GLU A 37 -11.14 8.92 -6.81
CA GLU A 37 -11.92 7.71 -7.12
C GLU A 37 -11.38 6.50 -6.37
N ALA A 38 -10.05 6.36 -6.28
CA ALA A 38 -9.42 5.26 -5.55
C ALA A 38 -9.79 5.30 -4.06
N LEU A 39 -9.72 6.47 -3.44
CA LEU A 39 -10.08 6.62 -2.03
C LEU A 39 -11.57 6.35 -1.82
N PHE A 40 -12.42 6.88 -2.69
CA PHE A 40 -13.87 6.63 -2.62
C PHE A 40 -14.16 5.13 -2.68
N LYS A 41 -13.59 4.43 -3.67
CA LYS A 41 -13.81 2.99 -3.84
C LYS A 41 -13.25 2.17 -2.69
N THR A 42 -12.12 2.57 -2.14
CA THR A 42 -11.53 1.89 -0.98
C THR A 42 -12.49 1.92 0.21
N ILE A 43 -13.10 3.06 0.48
CA ILE A 43 -14.06 3.19 1.59
C ILE A 43 -15.37 2.48 1.26
N GLU A 44 -15.85 2.59 0.03
CA GLU A 44 -17.09 1.94 -0.41
C GLU A 44 -16.98 0.42 -0.36
N LEU A 45 -15.91 -0.13 -0.91
CA LEU A 45 -15.73 -1.57 -1.07
C LEU A 45 -15.09 -2.23 0.16
N LYS A 46 -14.47 -1.45 1.03
CA LYS A 46 -13.64 -1.95 2.15
C LYS A 46 -12.52 -2.86 1.66
N ARG A 47 -12.01 -2.56 0.48
CA ARG A 47 -10.87 -3.22 -0.15
C ARG A 47 -9.95 -2.14 -0.70
N ALA A 48 -8.65 -2.34 -0.57
CA ALA A 48 -7.70 -1.33 -1.00
C ALA A 48 -7.69 -1.18 -2.53
N VAL A 49 -7.93 0.04 -2.98
CA VAL A 49 -7.86 0.45 -4.38
C VAL A 49 -6.87 1.60 -4.45
N TYR A 50 -5.86 1.47 -5.27
CA TYR A 50 -4.82 2.46 -5.44
C TYR A 50 -4.87 3.08 -6.82
N PHE A 51 -4.08 4.13 -7.03
CA PHE A 51 -3.89 4.70 -8.35
C PHE A 51 -2.47 4.41 -8.82
N SER A 52 -2.34 3.73 -9.97
CA SER A 52 -1.05 3.45 -10.57
C SER A 52 -0.58 4.69 -11.35
N ARG A 53 0.50 5.31 -10.89
CA ARG A 53 1.05 6.51 -11.56
C ARG A 53 1.64 6.17 -12.92
N SER A 54 2.26 5.00 -13.05
CA SER A 54 2.89 4.59 -14.31
C SER A 54 1.85 4.22 -15.38
N ARG A 55 0.77 3.56 -14.98
CA ARG A 55 -0.28 3.14 -15.90
C ARG A 55 -1.42 4.15 -16.02
N LYS A 56 -1.43 5.15 -15.13
CA LYS A 56 -2.45 6.22 -15.06
C LYS A 56 -3.85 5.66 -14.97
N ARG A 57 -4.06 4.65 -14.10
CA ARG A 57 -5.36 4.03 -13.89
C ARG A 57 -5.48 3.49 -12.47
N LEU A 58 -6.71 3.17 -12.08
CA LEU A 58 -6.98 2.52 -10.80
C LEU A 58 -6.35 1.13 -10.80
N TRP A 59 -5.86 0.75 -9.62
CA TRP A 59 -5.30 -0.55 -9.37
C TRP A 59 -5.96 -1.16 -8.14
N PHE A 60 -6.78 -2.20 -8.36
CA PHE A 60 -7.42 -2.93 -7.27
C PHE A 60 -6.42 -3.93 -6.73
N LYS A 61 -5.92 -3.67 -5.50
CA LYS A 61 -4.89 -4.51 -4.90
C LYS A 61 -5.34 -5.96 -4.87
N GLY A 62 -4.55 -6.86 -5.47
CA GLY A 62 -4.84 -8.28 -5.52
C GLY A 62 -5.72 -8.72 -6.67
N GLU A 63 -6.07 -7.84 -7.62
CA GLU A 63 -6.94 -8.22 -8.75
C GLU A 63 -6.33 -9.32 -9.61
N GLU A 64 -5.00 -9.41 -9.70
CA GLU A 64 -4.32 -10.46 -10.46
C GLU A 64 -3.77 -11.56 -9.56
N SER A 65 -3.18 -11.18 -8.42
CA SER A 65 -2.52 -12.12 -7.51
C SER A 65 -3.46 -12.84 -6.55
N GLY A 66 -4.63 -12.26 -6.31
CA GLY A 66 -5.53 -12.72 -5.25
C GLY A 66 -5.15 -12.21 -3.86
N HIS A 67 -4.02 -11.52 -3.72
CA HIS A 67 -3.55 -10.99 -2.43
C HIS A 67 -4.20 -9.65 -2.13
N VAL A 68 -5.52 -9.67 -1.96
CA VAL A 68 -6.30 -8.47 -1.68
C VAL A 68 -6.02 -7.95 -0.27
N GLN A 69 -6.37 -6.69 -0.05
CA GLN A 69 -6.29 -6.07 1.27
C GLN A 69 -7.70 -5.70 1.70
N HIS A 70 -8.18 -6.32 2.78
CA HIS A 70 -9.46 -5.96 3.40
C HIS A 70 -9.21 -4.80 4.33
N VAL A 71 -9.90 -3.69 4.13
CA VAL A 71 -9.68 -2.44 4.87
C VAL A 71 -10.58 -2.41 6.10
N HIS A 72 -9.97 -2.32 7.27
CA HIS A 72 -10.68 -2.24 8.54
C HIS A 72 -10.78 -0.80 9.06
N GLU A 73 -9.79 0.03 8.71
CA GLU A 73 -9.73 1.39 9.22
C GLU A 73 -8.99 2.28 8.21
N VAL A 74 -9.49 3.50 8.03
CA VAL A 74 -8.86 4.50 7.16
C VAL A 74 -8.61 5.74 8.00
N ARG A 75 -7.37 6.22 8.02
CA ARG A 75 -6.99 7.42 8.77
C ARG A 75 -6.36 8.45 7.85
N LEU A 76 -6.56 9.70 8.20
CA LEU A 76 -5.92 10.84 7.54
C LEU A 76 -4.95 11.45 8.56
N ASP A 77 -3.76 11.84 8.13
CA ASP A 77 -2.79 12.39 9.07
C ASP A 77 -3.15 13.82 9.49
N CYS A 78 -2.37 14.40 10.41
CA CYS A 78 -2.67 15.71 10.99
C CYS A 78 -2.62 16.85 9.96
N ASP A 79 -1.81 16.72 8.93
CA ASP A 79 -1.72 17.69 7.84
C ASP A 79 -2.71 17.43 6.71
N GLU A 80 -3.45 16.31 6.81
CA GLU A 80 -4.47 15.93 5.83
C GLU A 80 -3.91 15.61 4.44
N ASP A 81 -2.65 15.19 4.37
CA ASP A 81 -1.95 14.93 3.11
C ASP A 81 -1.35 13.53 3.00
N VAL A 82 -1.65 12.63 3.93
CA VAL A 82 -1.27 11.20 3.87
C VAL A 82 -2.41 10.35 4.42
N VAL A 83 -2.75 9.30 3.71
CA VAL A 83 -3.77 8.33 4.14
C VAL A 83 -3.09 7.10 4.71
N LEU A 84 -3.62 6.58 5.81
CA LEU A 84 -3.19 5.31 6.39
C LEU A 84 -4.35 4.33 6.33
N LEU A 85 -4.11 3.18 5.72
CA LEU A 85 -5.06 2.05 5.74
C LEU A 85 -4.58 1.02 6.74
N LYS A 86 -5.48 0.56 7.61
CA LYS A 86 -5.22 -0.62 8.44
C LYS A 86 -5.97 -1.78 7.81
N VAL A 87 -5.21 -2.79 7.40
CA VAL A 87 -5.73 -3.85 6.53
C VAL A 87 -5.44 -5.25 7.05
N GLU A 88 -6.22 -6.18 6.56
CA GLU A 88 -5.90 -7.60 6.61
C GLU A 88 -5.36 -7.99 5.23
N GLN A 89 -4.09 -8.40 5.17
CA GLN A 89 -3.43 -8.78 3.93
C GLN A 89 -3.68 -10.26 3.67
N VAL A 90 -4.41 -10.57 2.62
CA VAL A 90 -4.66 -11.96 2.24
C VAL A 90 -3.33 -12.65 1.93
N SER A 91 -3.14 -13.85 2.45
CA SER A 91 -1.92 -14.67 2.37
C SER A 91 -0.70 -14.04 3.07
N GLY A 92 -0.85 -12.89 3.72
CA GLY A 92 0.26 -12.22 4.38
C GLY A 92 1.33 -11.70 3.43
N ILE A 93 1.02 -11.54 2.13
CA ILE A 93 1.98 -11.13 1.09
C ILE A 93 1.48 -9.86 0.42
N ALA A 94 2.14 -8.74 0.70
CA ALA A 94 1.80 -7.45 0.09
C ALA A 94 2.67 -7.16 -1.14
N CYS A 95 3.91 -7.62 -1.15
CA CYS A 95 4.89 -7.27 -2.17
C CYS A 95 4.84 -8.21 -3.38
N HIS A 96 5.02 -7.65 -4.59
CA HIS A 96 5.06 -8.44 -5.82
C HIS A 96 6.27 -9.38 -5.88
N THR A 97 7.28 -9.19 -5.02
CA THR A 97 8.42 -10.10 -4.88
C THR A 97 8.06 -11.37 -4.10
N GLY A 98 6.82 -11.48 -3.61
CA GLY A 98 6.40 -12.61 -2.79
C GLY A 98 6.71 -12.44 -1.32
N ARG A 99 7.13 -11.26 -0.88
CA ARG A 99 7.42 -10.96 0.51
C ARG A 99 6.23 -10.34 1.22
N HIS A 100 6.23 -10.47 2.55
CA HIS A 100 5.18 -9.91 3.41
C HIS A 100 5.06 -8.40 3.25
N SER A 101 6.17 -7.69 3.27
CA SER A 101 6.24 -6.23 3.15
C SER A 101 7.08 -5.81 1.96
N CYS A 102 6.71 -4.71 1.34
CA CYS A 102 7.55 -4.08 0.32
C CYS A 102 8.82 -3.48 0.93
N PHE A 103 8.83 -3.25 2.24
CA PHE A 103 9.96 -2.66 2.95
C PHE A 103 10.87 -3.76 3.52
N PHE A 104 11.40 -4.60 2.65
CA PHE A 104 12.21 -5.76 3.05
C PHE A 104 13.72 -5.50 2.97
N GLN A 105 14.13 -4.36 2.48
CA GLN A 105 15.54 -3.98 2.46
C GLN A 105 15.85 -3.09 3.66
N LYS A 106 16.84 -3.50 4.43
CA LYS A 106 17.27 -2.79 5.63
C LYS A 106 18.69 -2.28 5.44
N PHE A 107 18.94 -1.04 5.83
CA PHE A 107 20.30 -0.50 5.81
C PHE A 107 21.08 -1.11 6.99
N GLU A 108 22.22 -1.72 6.71
CA GLU A 108 23.10 -2.29 7.71
C GLU A 108 24.51 -1.76 7.51
N GLY A 109 25.22 -1.53 8.63
CA GLY A 109 26.56 -0.99 8.63
C GLY A 109 26.59 0.49 8.96
N SER A 110 27.75 1.13 8.69
CA SER A 110 27.99 2.52 8.96
C SER A 110 27.82 3.39 7.71
N VAL A 111 27.97 4.71 7.90
CA VAL A 111 27.92 5.67 6.80
C VAL A 111 28.93 5.34 5.70
N ASP A 112 30.12 4.85 6.09
CA ASP A 112 31.21 4.62 5.15
C ASP A 112 31.13 3.25 4.46
N ASP A 113 30.67 2.22 5.16
CA ASP A 113 30.71 0.84 4.66
C ASP A 113 29.35 0.13 4.64
N GLY A 114 28.28 0.88 4.93
CA GLY A 114 26.95 0.30 4.97
C GLY A 114 26.36 0.02 3.60
N ASP A 115 25.33 -0.83 3.58
CA ASP A 115 24.60 -1.13 2.36
C ASP A 115 23.20 -1.65 2.72
N TRP A 116 22.34 -1.72 1.72
CA TRP A 116 20.99 -2.26 1.84
C TRP A 116 21.03 -3.79 1.76
N GLN A 117 20.38 -4.43 2.72
CA GLN A 117 20.31 -5.89 2.77
C GLN A 117 18.86 -6.34 2.77
N ALA A 118 18.54 -7.34 1.95
CA ALA A 118 17.24 -7.98 1.99
C ALA A 118 17.17 -8.87 3.24
N VAL A 119 16.28 -8.50 4.19
CA VAL A 119 16.21 -9.18 5.51
C VAL A 119 14.98 -10.05 5.67
N ASP A 120 14.01 -9.97 4.76
CA ASP A 120 12.77 -10.75 4.84
C ASP A 120 12.76 -11.82 3.74
N PRO A 121 12.25 -13.03 4.06
CA PRO A 121 12.25 -14.12 3.08
C PRO A 121 11.14 -13.94 2.04
N VAL A 122 11.36 -14.54 0.87
CA VAL A 122 10.32 -14.70 -0.14
C VAL A 122 9.38 -15.81 0.34
N LEU A 123 8.13 -15.50 0.61
CA LEU A 123 7.14 -16.45 1.11
C LEU A 123 6.51 -17.27 0.00
N LYS A 124 6.45 -16.69 -1.20
CA LYS A 124 5.90 -17.36 -2.38
C LYS A 124 6.64 -16.87 -3.62
N ASP A 125 7.06 -17.79 -4.46
CA ASP A 125 7.76 -17.46 -5.71
C ASP A 125 6.86 -16.57 -6.57
N PRO A 126 7.34 -15.40 -7.03
CA PRO A 126 6.57 -14.50 -7.90
C PRO A 126 6.02 -15.19 -9.15
N GLU A 127 6.72 -16.18 -9.70
CA GLU A 127 6.25 -16.94 -10.87
C GLU A 127 4.97 -17.71 -10.55
N HIS A 128 4.70 -18.02 -9.29
CA HIS A 128 3.50 -18.72 -8.86
C HIS A 128 2.38 -17.78 -8.42
N ILE A 129 2.66 -16.46 -8.34
CA ILE A 129 1.68 -15.44 -7.97
C ILE A 129 0.97 -14.92 -9.21
N TYR A 130 1.75 -14.57 -10.23
CA TYR A 130 1.26 -13.96 -11.47
C TYR A 130 1.40 -14.98 -12.61
N LYS A 131 0.35 -15.73 -12.83
CA LYS A 131 0.34 -16.74 -13.90
C LYS A 131 -0.36 -16.26 -15.14
#